data_2d036f94a2335cbc9ab402e4352562e5
#
_entry.id   2d036f94a2335cbc9ab402e4352562e5
#
_cell.length_a   1.000
_cell.length_b   1.000
_cell.length_c   1.000
_cell.angle_alpha   90.00
_cell.angle_beta   90.00
_cell.angle_gamma   90.00
#
_symmetry.space_group_name_H-M   'P 1'
#
loop_
_entity.id
_entity.type
_entity.pdbx_description
1 polymer ?
#
loop_
_entity_poly.entity_id
_entity_poly.type
_entity_poly.pdbx_seq_one_letter_code
_entity_poly.pdbx_strand_id
1 'polypeptide(L)'
;MPRASPSYAGHPVLVAFGRSIREARLERGISQEELAHRSGVDRSYMSSIERGEQNVGLMSMSRVAAALGVTLSELVLNAKL
;
A
#
# COMPACT_ATOMS: atom_id res chain seq x y z
N MET A 1 -7.21 4.23 14.90
CA MET A 1 -6.96 3.09 13.99
C MET A 1 -7.96 3.09 12.86
N PRO A 2 -7.52 3.00 11.62
CA PRO A 2 -8.45 2.89 10.50
C PRO A 2 -9.20 1.55 10.58
N ARG A 3 -10.43 1.56 10.15
CA ARG A 3 -11.24 0.36 10.11
C ARG A 3 -10.86 -0.45 8.87
N ALA A 4 -10.73 -1.77 8.99
CA ALA A 4 -10.52 -2.64 7.84
C ALA A 4 -11.75 -2.59 6.93
N SER A 5 -11.56 -2.85 5.64
CA SER A 5 -12.65 -2.89 4.66
C SER A 5 -13.53 -4.11 4.95
N PRO A 6 -14.82 -3.93 5.29
CA PRO A 6 -15.62 -5.04 5.82
C PRO A 6 -15.72 -6.25 4.89
N SER A 7 -15.84 -6.00 3.57
CA SER A 7 -16.11 -7.07 2.61
C SER A 7 -14.84 -7.70 2.03
N TYR A 8 -13.70 -7.02 2.10
CA TYR A 8 -12.51 -7.43 1.37
C TYR A 8 -11.24 -7.53 2.22
N ALA A 9 -11.30 -7.18 3.52
CA ALA A 9 -10.12 -7.27 4.38
C ALA A 9 -9.55 -8.69 4.35
N GLY A 10 -8.25 -8.79 4.03
CA GLY A 10 -7.59 -10.07 3.90
C GLY A 10 -7.79 -10.78 2.56
N HIS A 11 -8.52 -10.16 1.62
CA HIS A 11 -8.69 -10.73 0.29
C HIS A 11 -7.30 -10.91 -0.37
N PRO A 12 -7.06 -12.05 -1.05
CA PRO A 12 -5.74 -12.30 -1.65
C PRO A 12 -5.20 -11.19 -2.54
N VAL A 13 -6.07 -10.51 -3.29
CA VAL A 13 -5.66 -9.38 -4.14
C VAL A 13 -5.11 -8.24 -3.28
N LEU A 14 -5.79 -7.91 -2.17
CA LEU A 14 -5.35 -6.84 -1.29
C LEU A 14 -4.07 -7.22 -0.55
N VAL A 15 -3.96 -8.47 -0.12
CA VAL A 15 -2.74 -8.97 0.55
C VAL A 15 -1.55 -8.88 -0.41
N ALA A 16 -1.73 -9.33 -1.65
CA ALA A 16 -0.68 -9.29 -2.66
C ALA A 16 -0.25 -7.86 -2.99
N PHE A 17 -1.21 -6.95 -3.12
CA PHE A 17 -0.92 -5.54 -3.41
C PHE A 17 -0.19 -4.89 -2.22
N GLY A 18 -0.65 -5.15 -1.00
CA GLY A 18 0.00 -4.65 0.22
C GLY A 18 1.44 -5.15 0.36
N ARG A 19 1.68 -6.42 0.02
CA ARG A 19 3.02 -6.99 0.00
C ARG A 19 3.90 -6.28 -1.03
N SER A 20 3.38 -6.00 -2.21
CA SER A 20 4.11 -5.28 -3.26
C SER A 20 4.57 -3.90 -2.77
N ILE A 21 3.68 -3.18 -2.09
CA ILE A 21 4.02 -1.88 -1.49
C ILE A 21 5.13 -2.05 -0.46
N ARG A 22 4.99 -3.01 0.43
CA ARG A 22 5.96 -3.26 1.49
C ARG A 22 7.34 -3.58 0.92
N GLU A 23 7.40 -4.47 -0.07
CA GLU A 23 8.67 -4.85 -0.70
C GLU A 23 9.34 -3.64 -1.34
N ALA A 24 8.59 -2.82 -2.07
CA ALA A 24 9.13 -1.61 -2.69
C ALA A 24 9.63 -0.63 -1.64
N ARG A 25 8.91 -0.51 -0.52
CA ARG A 25 9.31 0.36 0.59
C ARG A 25 10.62 -0.11 1.23
N LEU A 26 10.72 -1.41 1.50
CA LEU A 26 11.92 -1.99 2.12
C LEU A 26 13.14 -1.86 1.21
N GLU A 27 12.96 -2.03 -0.09
CA GLU A 27 14.04 -1.86 -1.06
C GLU A 27 14.60 -0.43 -1.03
N ARG A 28 13.78 0.55 -0.69
CA ARG A 28 14.18 1.95 -0.62
C ARG A 28 14.68 2.35 0.77
N GLY A 29 14.63 1.43 1.73
CA GLY A 29 15.10 1.68 3.08
C GLY A 29 14.31 2.71 3.85
N ILE A 30 13.02 2.89 3.53
CA ILE A 30 12.18 3.86 4.24
C ILE A 30 11.18 3.16 5.15
N SER A 31 10.79 3.85 6.21
CA SER A 31 9.82 3.33 7.18
C SER A 31 8.39 3.47 6.69
N GLN A 32 7.46 2.75 7.33
CA GLN A 32 6.04 2.95 7.07
C GLN A 32 5.64 4.40 7.34
N GLU A 33 6.18 4.99 8.40
CA GLU A 33 5.88 6.37 8.76
C GLU A 33 6.31 7.34 7.67
N GLU A 34 7.50 7.15 7.12
CA GLU A 34 7.99 8.00 6.04
C GLU A 34 7.16 7.83 4.78
N LEU A 35 6.82 6.59 4.42
CA LEU A 35 5.99 6.36 3.23
C LEU A 35 4.60 6.96 3.41
N ALA A 36 4.01 6.80 4.60
CA ALA A 36 2.71 7.40 4.91
C ALA A 36 2.75 8.91 4.77
N HIS A 37 3.78 9.54 5.33
CA HIS A 37 3.98 11.00 5.24
C HIS A 37 4.05 11.45 3.79
N ARG A 38 4.88 10.80 2.99
CA ARG A 38 5.05 11.14 1.56
C ARG A 38 3.78 10.89 0.75
N SER A 39 2.96 9.94 1.18
CA SER A 39 1.72 9.58 0.49
C SER A 39 0.52 10.41 0.93
N GLY A 40 0.68 11.22 1.98
CA GLY A 40 -0.42 12.02 2.52
C GLY A 40 -1.46 11.21 3.29
N VAL A 41 -1.08 10.06 3.84
CA VAL A 41 -1.96 9.23 4.69
C VAL A 41 -1.31 9.04 6.05
N ASP A 42 -2.10 8.62 7.05
CA ASP A 42 -1.51 8.37 8.35
C ASP A 42 -0.86 6.98 8.39
N ARG A 43 0.02 6.80 9.39
CA ARG A 43 0.81 5.58 9.52
C ARG A 43 -0.05 4.34 9.74
N SER A 44 -1.10 4.45 10.55
CA SER A 44 -1.96 3.30 10.83
C SER A 44 -2.71 2.85 9.57
N TYR A 45 -3.10 3.80 8.72
CA TYR A 45 -3.72 3.46 7.45
C TYR A 45 -2.71 2.76 6.52
N MET A 46 -1.49 3.29 6.42
CA MET A 46 -0.43 2.65 5.63
C MET A 46 -0.16 1.23 6.11
N SER A 47 -0.09 1.04 7.42
CA SER A 47 0.10 -0.28 8.01
C SER A 47 -1.01 -1.25 7.59
N SER A 48 -2.27 -0.79 7.64
CA SER A 48 -3.40 -1.63 7.25
C SER A 48 -3.41 -1.93 5.75
N ILE A 49 -2.94 -1.00 4.91
CA ILE A 49 -2.77 -1.25 3.48
C ILE A 49 -1.76 -2.38 3.26
N GLU A 50 -0.61 -2.31 3.92
CA GLU A 50 0.44 -3.32 3.75
C GLU A 50 0.01 -4.70 4.23
N ARG A 51 -0.92 -4.77 5.19
CA ARG A 51 -1.47 -6.04 5.67
C ARG A 51 -2.61 -6.58 4.80
N GLY A 52 -3.03 -5.84 3.78
CA GLY A 52 -4.12 -6.28 2.91
C GLY A 52 -5.50 -6.14 3.53
N GLU A 53 -5.66 -5.20 4.47
CA GLU A 53 -6.92 -4.97 5.17
C GLU A 53 -7.78 -3.87 4.55
N GLN A 54 -7.22 -3.11 3.59
CA GLN A 54 -7.92 -1.98 3.00
C GLN A 54 -8.14 -2.19 1.51
N ASN A 55 -9.35 -1.90 1.07
CA ASN A 55 -9.68 -1.79 -0.34
C ASN A 55 -9.28 -0.38 -0.78
N VAL A 56 -8.02 -0.23 -1.20
CA VAL A 56 -7.41 1.07 -1.43
C VAL A 56 -7.97 1.71 -2.69
N GLY A 57 -8.39 2.96 -2.60
CA GLY A 57 -8.87 3.70 -3.76
C GLY A 57 -7.75 4.02 -4.74
N LEU A 58 -8.10 4.21 -6.00
CA LEU A 58 -7.13 4.45 -7.07
C LEU A 58 -6.24 5.66 -6.79
N MET A 59 -6.82 6.74 -6.28
CA MET A 59 -6.02 7.95 -6.00
C MET A 59 -5.00 7.69 -4.90
N SER A 60 -5.37 6.95 -3.86
CA SER A 60 -4.42 6.60 -2.80
C SER A 60 -3.31 5.70 -3.32
N MET A 61 -3.66 4.71 -4.16
CA MET A 61 -2.66 3.84 -4.78
C MET A 61 -1.68 4.64 -5.64
N SER A 62 -2.18 5.61 -6.41
CA SER A 62 -1.36 6.50 -7.23
C SER A 62 -0.39 7.30 -6.37
N ARG A 63 -0.85 7.84 -5.25
CA ARG A 63 0.01 8.62 -4.36
C ARG A 63 1.09 7.77 -3.73
N VAL A 64 0.75 6.55 -3.34
CA VAL A 64 1.73 5.61 -2.77
C VAL A 64 2.79 5.26 -3.81
N ALA A 65 2.38 4.97 -5.04
CA ALA A 65 3.31 4.68 -6.13
C ALA A 65 4.26 5.86 -6.36
N ALA A 66 3.72 7.07 -6.45
CA ALA A 66 4.53 8.28 -6.63
C ALA A 66 5.53 8.46 -5.49
N ALA A 67 5.10 8.24 -4.26
CA ALA A 67 5.97 8.35 -3.09
C ALA A 67 7.10 7.33 -3.12
N LEU A 68 6.88 6.17 -3.71
CA LEU A 68 7.89 5.13 -3.88
C LEU A 68 8.77 5.36 -5.12
N GLY A 69 8.41 6.30 -5.98
CA GLY A 69 9.14 6.56 -7.21
C GLY A 69 8.92 5.50 -8.28
N VAL A 70 7.78 4.83 -8.24
CA VAL A 70 7.40 3.80 -9.23
C VAL A 70 6.05 4.15 -9.84
N THR A 71 5.70 3.45 -10.91
CA THR A 71 4.35 3.59 -11.48
C THR A 71 3.39 2.66 -10.76
N LEU A 72 2.11 3.00 -10.78
CA LEU A 72 1.09 2.10 -10.25
C LEU A 72 1.12 0.77 -11.00
N SER A 73 1.37 0.79 -12.32
CA SER A 73 1.52 -0.42 -13.12
C SER A 73 2.60 -1.35 -12.57
N GLU A 74 3.73 -0.78 -12.16
CA GLU A 74 4.82 -1.58 -11.57
C GLU A 74 4.41 -2.24 -10.27
N LEU A 75 3.69 -1.52 -9.40
CA LEU A 75 3.21 -2.10 -8.16
C LEU A 75 2.24 -3.25 -8.41
N VAL A 76 1.32 -3.06 -9.34
CA VAL A 76 0.33 -4.09 -9.68
C VAL A 76 1.01 -5.29 -10.31
N LEU A 77 1.96 -5.07 -11.21
CA LEU A 77 2.71 -6.15 -11.86
C LEU A 77 3.47 -6.96 -10.82
N ASN A 78 4.16 -6.30 -9.90
CA ASN A 78 4.95 -6.98 -8.87
C ASN A 78 4.08 -7.73 -7.86
N ALA A 79 2.83 -7.33 -7.72
CA ALA A 79 1.87 -8.03 -6.87
C ALA A 79 1.42 -9.36 -7.47
N LYS A 80 1.60 -9.55 -8.77
CA LYS A 80 1.22 -10.76 -9.50
C LYS A 80 -0.26 -11.10 -9.35
N LEU A 81 -1.07 -10.09 -9.50
CA LEU A 81 -2.53 -10.22 -9.38
C LEU A 81 -3.13 -11.05 -10.50
#